data_ad55d2025a5ef888e2f7c7041ab8fb6c
#
_entry.id   ad55d2025a5ef888e2f7c7041ab8fb6c
#
_cell.length_a   1.000
_cell.length_b   1.000
_cell.length_c   1.000
_cell.angle_alpha   90.00
_cell.angle_beta   90.00
_cell.angle_gamma   90.00
#
_symmetry.space_group_name_H-M   'P 1'
#
loop_
_entity.id
_entity.type
_entity.pdbx_description
1 polymer ?
#
loop_
_entity_poly.entity_id
_entity_poly.type
_entity_poly.pdbx_seq_one_letter_code
_entity_poly.pdbx_strand_id
1 'polypeptide(L)'
;MEIWDLYDINRLPTGETMIRGEKIKENRYHLAVHICIFNKQGKMLIQHRQPFKSGWSDLWDITVGGSAVSGDTSQTAAEREVLEEIGYNLDLSNVRPSFTINFKNGFDDIYLVEREIEIDTLKLQYEEVKEVKWATADEIKSMIESREFIPYDKSFIDMLFFLRNHNGLHTREDKTF
;
A
#
# COMPACT_ATOMS: atom_id res chain seq x y z
N MET A 1 8.25 16.80 -10.08
CA MET A 1 8.58 15.76 -11.09
C MET A 1 9.26 14.65 -10.34
N GLU A 2 8.62 13.47 -10.26
CA GLU A 2 9.15 12.34 -9.50
C GLU A 2 10.17 11.58 -10.33
N ILE A 3 11.29 11.22 -9.70
CA ILE A 3 12.34 10.38 -10.28
C ILE A 3 12.33 9.05 -9.53
N TRP A 4 12.35 7.95 -10.26
CA TRP A 4 12.37 6.60 -9.70
C TRP A 4 13.72 5.94 -9.93
N ASP A 5 14.22 5.22 -8.94
CA ASP A 5 15.33 4.29 -9.12
C ASP A 5 14.87 3.04 -9.86
N LEU A 6 15.74 2.51 -10.73
CA LEU A 6 15.47 1.30 -11.49
C LEU A 6 16.25 0.11 -10.93
N TYR A 7 15.58 -1.02 -10.88
CA TYR A 7 16.07 -2.30 -10.39
C TYR A 7 16.17 -3.32 -11.52
N ASP A 8 17.03 -4.32 -11.34
CA ASP A 8 17.06 -5.51 -12.20
C ASP A 8 16.03 -6.56 -11.75
N ILE A 9 15.97 -7.69 -12.46
CA ILE A 9 15.04 -8.80 -12.15
C ILE A 9 15.29 -9.44 -10.76
N ASN A 10 16.50 -9.31 -10.23
CA ASN A 10 16.87 -9.82 -8.90
C ASN A 10 16.60 -8.78 -7.80
N ARG A 11 15.93 -7.67 -8.15
CA ARG A 11 15.64 -6.55 -7.26
C ARG A 11 16.90 -5.84 -6.74
N LEU A 12 17.97 -5.84 -7.52
CA LEU A 12 19.18 -5.09 -7.21
C LEU A 12 19.13 -3.72 -7.90
N PRO A 13 19.52 -2.63 -7.20
CA PRO A 13 19.60 -1.31 -7.81
C PRO A 13 20.57 -1.33 -9.00
N THR A 14 20.15 -0.78 -10.14
CA THR A 14 20.98 -0.71 -11.35
C THR A 14 21.85 0.54 -11.42
N GLY A 15 21.57 1.55 -10.58
CA GLY A 15 22.16 2.88 -10.67
C GLY A 15 21.52 3.76 -11.75
N GLU A 16 20.55 3.23 -12.52
CA GLU A 16 19.77 3.99 -13.48
C GLU A 16 18.53 4.58 -12.82
N THR A 17 18.08 5.72 -13.32
CA THR A 17 16.82 6.36 -12.89
C THR A 17 15.92 6.63 -14.07
N MET A 18 14.65 6.94 -13.82
CA MET A 18 13.69 7.39 -14.82
C MET A 18 12.72 8.44 -14.24
N ILE A 19 12.11 9.22 -15.09
CA ILE A 19 11.04 10.14 -14.70
C ILE A 19 9.70 9.39 -14.74
N ARG A 20 8.87 9.58 -13.70
CA ARG A 20 7.51 9.02 -13.64
C ARG A 20 6.72 9.40 -14.89
N GLY A 21 6.13 8.40 -15.53
CA GLY A 21 5.34 8.56 -16.77
C GLY A 21 6.12 8.26 -18.05
N GLU A 22 7.43 8.12 -18.00
CA GLU A 22 8.21 7.62 -19.12
C GLU A 22 8.02 6.11 -19.29
N LYS A 23 8.39 5.60 -20.47
CA LYS A 23 8.35 4.15 -20.74
C LYS A 23 9.53 3.46 -20.05
N ILE A 24 9.21 2.55 -19.15
CA ILE A 24 10.22 1.71 -18.49
C ILE A 24 10.94 0.85 -19.54
N LYS A 25 12.27 0.85 -19.51
CA LYS A 25 13.11 0.02 -20.37
C LYS A 25 12.86 -1.46 -20.09
N GLU A 26 13.13 -2.29 -21.09
CA GLU A 26 13.07 -3.74 -20.93
C GLU A 26 14.03 -4.22 -19.84
N ASN A 27 13.61 -5.21 -19.04
CA ASN A 27 14.35 -5.75 -17.89
C ASN A 27 14.72 -4.68 -16.84
N ARG A 28 13.89 -3.65 -16.72
CA ARG A 28 13.96 -2.66 -15.65
C ARG A 28 12.64 -2.63 -14.90
N TYR A 29 12.74 -2.44 -13.60
CA TYR A 29 11.62 -2.49 -12.67
C TYR A 29 11.72 -1.32 -11.71
N HIS A 30 10.58 -0.82 -11.23
CA HIS A 30 10.53 0.16 -10.15
C HIS A 30 9.90 -0.44 -8.91
N LEU A 31 10.07 0.25 -7.78
CA LEU A 31 9.50 -0.15 -6.50
C LEU A 31 8.22 0.66 -6.22
N ALA A 32 7.15 -0.05 -5.95
CA ALA A 32 5.92 0.49 -5.39
C ALA A 32 5.73 -0.04 -3.96
N VAL A 33 4.93 0.65 -3.18
CA VAL A 33 4.58 0.28 -1.82
C VAL A 33 3.09 0.44 -1.61
N HIS A 34 2.49 -0.50 -0.86
CA HIS A 34 1.13 -0.37 -0.36
C HIS A 34 1.11 -0.64 1.14
N ILE A 35 0.38 0.17 1.86
CA ILE A 35 0.25 0.09 3.30
C ILE A 35 -1.21 -0.13 3.66
N CYS A 36 -1.47 -1.22 4.39
CA CYS A 36 -2.77 -1.53 4.95
C CYS A 36 -2.70 -1.35 6.46
N ILE A 37 -3.34 -0.34 6.98
CA ILE A 37 -3.38 -0.05 8.41
C ILE A 37 -4.64 -0.65 9.00
N PHE A 38 -4.49 -1.50 10.02
CA PHE A 38 -5.58 -2.14 10.74
C PHE A 38 -5.68 -1.59 12.17
N ASN A 39 -6.87 -1.53 12.71
CA ASN A 39 -7.09 -1.27 14.13
C ASN A 39 -7.23 -2.58 14.93
N LYS A 40 -7.27 -2.48 16.26
CA LYS A 40 -7.45 -3.64 17.17
C LYS A 40 -8.77 -4.36 16.99
N GLN A 41 -9.78 -3.71 16.41
CA GLN A 41 -11.06 -4.34 16.06
C GLN A 41 -10.96 -5.13 14.74
N GLY A 42 -9.79 -5.14 14.10
CA GLY A 42 -9.52 -5.85 12.85
C GLY A 42 -10.14 -5.21 11.63
N LYS A 43 -10.48 -3.92 11.68
CA LYS A 43 -10.90 -3.15 10.51
C LYS A 43 -9.70 -2.51 9.84
N MET A 44 -9.72 -2.41 8.51
CA MET A 44 -8.73 -1.69 7.72
C MET A 44 -9.13 -0.23 7.56
N LEU A 45 -8.19 0.70 7.72
CA LEU A 45 -8.38 2.07 7.29
C LEU A 45 -8.37 2.10 5.75
N ILE A 46 -9.43 2.58 5.15
CA ILE A 46 -9.56 2.72 3.69
C ILE A 46 -9.69 4.19 3.33
N GLN A 47 -9.18 4.57 2.14
CA GLN A 47 -9.26 5.92 1.64
C GLN A 47 -10.20 6.06 0.44
N HIS A 48 -10.89 7.18 0.32
CA HIS A 48 -11.64 7.56 -0.85
C HIS A 48 -10.80 8.53 -1.69
N ARG A 49 -10.49 8.12 -2.89
CA ARG A 49 -9.67 8.89 -3.83
C ARG A 49 -10.45 10.09 -4.34
N GLN A 50 -9.76 11.19 -4.62
CA GLN A 50 -10.39 12.38 -5.19
C GLN A 50 -10.96 12.12 -6.59
N PRO A 51 -12.12 12.73 -6.95
CA PRO A 51 -12.77 12.50 -8.24
C PRO A 51 -11.99 13.06 -9.45
N PHE A 52 -11.01 13.91 -9.22
CA PHE A 52 -10.16 14.48 -10.27
C PHE A 52 -8.83 13.74 -10.47
N LYS A 53 -8.59 12.63 -9.76
CA LYS A 53 -7.41 11.77 -9.98
C LYS A 53 -7.44 11.12 -11.35
N SER A 54 -6.31 11.02 -12.01
CA SER A 54 -6.19 10.41 -13.34
C SER A 54 -6.39 8.88 -13.35
N GLY A 55 -6.19 8.21 -12.21
CA GLY A 55 -6.38 6.77 -12.07
C GLY A 55 -7.32 6.44 -10.92
N TRP A 56 -8.28 5.51 -11.16
CA TRP A 56 -9.24 5.05 -10.15
C TRP A 56 -9.98 6.20 -9.46
N SER A 57 -10.44 7.17 -10.26
CA SER A 57 -11.14 8.37 -9.83
C SER A 57 -12.40 8.05 -9.03
N ASP A 58 -12.59 8.75 -7.90
CA ASP A 58 -13.77 8.66 -7.02
C ASP A 58 -14.07 7.22 -6.51
N LEU A 59 -13.04 6.38 -6.41
CA LEU A 59 -13.14 5.04 -5.84
C LEU A 59 -12.46 4.98 -4.47
N TRP A 60 -12.95 4.08 -3.65
CA TRP A 60 -12.28 3.67 -2.43
C TRP A 60 -11.09 2.76 -2.74
N ASP A 61 -10.08 2.82 -1.90
CA ASP A 61 -8.83 2.06 -2.00
C ASP A 61 -8.39 1.58 -0.62
N ILE A 62 -7.42 0.67 -0.59
CA ILE A 62 -6.70 0.33 0.65
C ILE A 62 -6.04 1.58 1.23
N THR A 63 -5.39 1.48 2.41
CA THR A 63 -5.06 2.68 3.19
C THR A 63 -4.22 3.71 2.43
N VAL A 64 -3.05 3.32 1.91
CA VAL A 64 -2.15 4.22 1.15
C VAL A 64 -1.36 3.39 0.14
N GLY A 65 -1.06 3.97 -1.02
CA GLY A 65 -0.19 3.35 -2.00
C GLY A 65 0.55 4.36 -2.85
N GLY A 66 1.81 4.08 -3.13
CA GLY A 66 2.63 4.98 -3.94
C GLY A 66 3.87 4.34 -4.52
N SER A 67 4.69 5.12 -5.18
CA SER A 67 5.96 4.68 -5.77
C SER A 67 7.15 5.21 -4.97
N ALA A 68 8.16 4.37 -4.77
CA ALA A 68 9.42 4.83 -4.21
C ALA A 68 10.08 5.83 -5.17
N VAL A 69 10.50 6.97 -4.62
CA VAL A 69 11.31 7.94 -5.38
C VAL A 69 12.79 7.60 -5.24
N SER A 70 13.62 8.21 -6.08
CA SER A 70 15.06 7.96 -6.07
C SER A 70 15.68 8.24 -4.70
N GLY A 71 16.38 7.25 -4.16
CA GLY A 71 16.97 7.27 -2.83
C GLY A 71 16.10 6.67 -1.73
N ASP A 72 14.82 6.38 -1.99
CA ASP A 72 13.98 5.69 -1.02
C ASP A 72 14.37 4.21 -0.87
N THR A 73 14.25 3.72 0.35
CA THR A 73 14.04 2.30 0.62
C THR A 73 12.55 1.98 0.58
N SER A 74 12.16 0.71 0.63
CA SER A 74 10.76 0.31 0.74
C SER A 74 10.08 0.92 1.97
N GLN A 75 10.79 0.93 3.12
CA GLN A 75 10.26 1.51 4.36
C GLN A 75 10.10 3.02 4.25
N THR A 76 11.13 3.74 3.79
CA THR A 76 11.06 5.21 3.71
C THR A 76 10.03 5.68 2.69
N ALA A 77 9.85 4.96 1.58
CA ALA A 77 8.77 5.22 0.64
C ALA A 77 7.39 5.07 1.30
N ALA A 78 7.17 3.96 2.03
CA ALA A 78 5.90 3.71 2.72
C ALA A 78 5.62 4.75 3.81
N GLU A 79 6.63 5.12 4.61
CA GLU A 79 6.52 6.15 5.65
C GLU A 79 6.18 7.51 5.05
N ARG A 80 6.85 7.89 3.95
CA ARG A 80 6.62 9.15 3.23
C ARG A 80 5.20 9.21 2.66
N GLU A 81 4.74 8.18 1.95
CA GLU A 81 3.40 8.15 1.36
C GLU A 81 2.31 8.26 2.43
N VAL A 82 2.45 7.55 3.56
CA VAL A 82 1.49 7.64 4.68
C VAL A 82 1.48 9.04 5.29
N LEU A 83 2.65 9.66 5.44
CA LEU A 83 2.73 11.02 5.97
C LEU A 83 2.13 12.04 4.98
N GLU A 84 2.41 11.90 3.68
CA GLU A 84 1.91 12.80 2.64
C GLU A 84 0.39 12.69 2.47
N GLU A 85 -0.14 11.48 2.27
CA GLU A 85 -1.55 11.28 1.92
C GLU A 85 -2.51 11.46 3.10
N ILE A 86 -2.14 10.98 4.30
CA ILE A 86 -3.05 10.99 5.47
C ILE A 86 -2.48 11.72 6.70
N GLY A 87 -1.28 12.27 6.62
CA GLY A 87 -0.66 13.06 7.70
C GLY A 87 -0.32 12.25 8.95
N TYR A 88 -0.18 10.92 8.82
CA TYR A 88 0.16 10.05 9.93
C TYR A 88 1.65 9.70 9.93
N ASN A 89 2.32 9.89 11.06
CA ASN A 89 3.75 9.56 11.19
C ASN A 89 3.91 8.07 11.55
N LEU A 90 4.11 7.24 10.52
CA LEU A 90 4.32 5.81 10.65
C LEU A 90 5.83 5.51 10.80
N ASP A 91 6.19 4.62 11.72
CA ASP A 91 7.56 4.10 11.87
C ASP A 91 7.62 2.65 11.41
N LEU A 92 8.38 2.40 10.34
CA LEU A 92 8.65 1.08 9.75
C LEU A 92 10.14 0.67 9.86
N SER A 93 10.97 1.38 10.61
CA SER A 93 12.43 1.16 10.68
C SER A 93 12.82 -0.30 11.01
N ASN A 94 11.96 -1.03 11.72
CA ASN A 94 12.16 -2.44 12.08
C ASN A 94 11.06 -3.36 11.49
N VAL A 95 10.34 -2.91 10.47
CA VAL A 95 9.25 -3.65 9.85
C VAL A 95 9.64 -4.04 8.42
N ARG A 96 9.48 -5.31 8.08
CA ARG A 96 9.63 -5.80 6.71
C ARG A 96 8.27 -5.77 6.02
N PRO A 97 8.23 -5.66 4.68
CA PRO A 97 7.01 -5.96 3.95
C PRO A 97 6.45 -7.33 4.35
N SER A 98 5.14 -7.43 4.50
CA SER A 98 4.47 -8.70 4.78
C SER A 98 4.62 -9.68 3.62
N PHE A 99 4.58 -9.16 2.40
CA PHE A 99 4.85 -9.87 1.14
C PHE A 99 5.10 -8.87 0.01
N THR A 100 5.60 -9.38 -1.13
CA THR A 100 5.81 -8.60 -2.35
C THR A 100 5.02 -9.20 -3.49
N ILE A 101 4.35 -8.36 -4.28
CA ILE A 101 3.69 -8.75 -5.53
C ILE A 101 4.53 -8.24 -6.70
N ASN A 102 4.93 -9.13 -7.59
CA ASN A 102 5.56 -8.73 -8.84
C ASN A 102 4.48 -8.33 -9.84
N PHE A 103 4.66 -7.19 -10.46
CA PHE A 103 3.86 -6.78 -11.60
C PHE A 103 4.77 -6.54 -12.83
N LYS A 104 4.17 -6.27 -13.98
CA LYS A 104 4.92 -6.24 -15.26
C LYS A 104 6.20 -5.42 -15.22
N ASN A 105 6.19 -4.28 -14.55
CA ASN A 105 7.28 -3.31 -14.57
C ASN A 105 7.81 -2.97 -13.17
N GLY A 106 7.54 -3.81 -12.16
CA GLY A 106 8.00 -3.48 -10.82
C GLY A 106 7.69 -4.52 -9.75
N PHE A 107 8.02 -4.12 -8.55
CA PHE A 107 7.79 -4.83 -7.29
C PHE A 107 6.90 -3.97 -6.42
N ASP A 108 5.90 -4.57 -5.83
CA ASP A 108 4.95 -3.91 -4.93
C ASP A 108 5.09 -4.52 -3.54
N ASP A 109 5.67 -3.78 -2.62
CA ASP A 109 5.86 -4.19 -1.24
C ASP A 109 4.64 -3.84 -0.40
N ILE A 110 3.98 -4.87 0.12
CA ILE A 110 2.77 -4.73 0.92
C ILE A 110 3.10 -4.77 2.41
N TYR A 111 2.74 -3.72 3.12
CA TYR A 111 2.86 -3.61 4.57
C TYR A 111 1.51 -3.77 5.24
N LEU A 112 1.41 -4.70 6.19
CA LEU A 112 0.24 -4.89 7.04
C LEU A 112 0.64 -4.49 8.46
N VAL A 113 0.07 -3.39 8.96
CA VAL A 113 0.43 -2.84 10.26
C VAL A 113 -0.81 -2.59 11.11
N GLU A 114 -0.71 -2.87 12.42
CA GLU A 114 -1.75 -2.54 13.37
C GLU A 114 -1.42 -1.22 14.07
N ARG A 115 -2.31 -0.25 13.95
CA ARG A 115 -2.20 1.07 14.60
C ARG A 115 -3.57 1.56 15.04
N GLU A 116 -3.64 2.13 16.22
CA GLU A 116 -4.83 2.85 16.66
C GLU A 116 -4.72 4.30 16.19
N ILE A 117 -5.62 4.69 15.29
CA ILE A 117 -5.65 6.01 14.69
C ILE A 117 -7.03 6.62 14.91
N GLU A 118 -7.07 7.81 15.49
CA GLU A 118 -8.26 8.64 15.55
C GLU A 118 -8.39 9.38 14.21
N ILE A 119 -9.38 9.03 13.40
CA ILE A 119 -9.57 9.56 12.03
C ILE A 119 -9.60 11.09 12.02
N ASP A 120 -10.24 11.71 13.01
CA ASP A 120 -10.37 13.17 13.11
C ASP A 120 -9.04 13.90 13.32
N THR A 121 -7.96 13.17 13.67
CA THR A 121 -6.61 13.74 13.83
C THR A 121 -5.80 13.72 12.54
N LEU A 122 -6.25 12.99 11.52
CA LEU A 122 -5.56 12.87 10.25
C LEU A 122 -5.62 14.16 9.44
N LYS A 123 -4.57 14.40 8.68
CA LYS A 123 -4.46 15.54 7.76
C LYS A 123 -4.41 15.00 6.34
N LEU A 124 -5.57 14.89 5.72
CA LEU A 124 -5.69 14.34 4.38
C LEU A 124 -5.13 15.33 3.35
N GLN A 125 -4.29 14.81 2.45
CA GLN A 125 -3.79 15.56 1.31
C GLN A 125 -4.94 15.74 0.30
N TYR A 126 -5.37 16.98 0.11
CA TYR A 126 -6.52 17.30 -0.73
C TYR A 126 -6.40 16.79 -2.17
N GLU A 127 -5.20 16.76 -2.72
CA GLU A 127 -4.94 16.34 -4.09
C GLU A 127 -5.09 14.82 -4.29
N GLU A 128 -5.03 14.04 -3.19
CA GLU A 128 -5.04 12.59 -3.22
C GLU A 128 -6.29 12.01 -2.59
N VAL A 129 -6.60 12.42 -1.36
CA VAL A 129 -7.56 11.76 -0.47
C VAL A 129 -8.74 12.68 -0.16
N LYS A 130 -9.95 12.20 -0.43
CA LYS A 130 -11.20 12.90 -0.15
C LYS A 130 -11.66 12.66 1.29
N GLU A 131 -11.64 11.42 1.73
CA GLU A 131 -12.04 10.98 3.06
C GLU A 131 -11.44 9.61 3.38
N VAL A 132 -11.50 9.22 4.65
CA VAL A 132 -11.08 7.90 5.13
C VAL A 132 -12.10 7.32 6.09
N LYS A 133 -12.16 5.99 6.20
CA LYS A 133 -12.98 5.29 7.19
C LYS A 133 -12.40 3.92 7.54
N TRP A 134 -12.82 3.38 8.67
CA TRP A 134 -12.55 2.00 9.03
C TRP A 134 -13.57 1.05 8.39
N ALA A 135 -13.10 -0.02 7.73
CA ALA A 135 -13.95 -1.00 7.06
C ALA A 135 -13.51 -2.44 7.37
N THR A 136 -14.50 -3.33 7.45
CA THR A 136 -14.29 -4.77 7.53
C THR A 136 -14.01 -5.37 6.13
N ALA A 137 -13.50 -6.61 6.08
CA ALA A 137 -13.31 -7.31 4.80
C ALA A 137 -14.63 -7.44 4.01
N ASP A 138 -15.75 -7.70 4.71
CA ASP A 138 -17.05 -7.88 4.05
C ASP A 138 -17.60 -6.56 3.51
N GLU A 139 -17.43 -5.46 4.22
CA GLU A 139 -17.76 -4.12 3.72
C GLU A 139 -16.95 -3.79 2.46
N ILE A 140 -15.63 -4.03 2.46
CA ILE A 140 -14.77 -3.80 1.29
C ILE A 140 -15.20 -4.68 0.11
N LYS A 141 -15.44 -5.98 0.34
CA LYS A 141 -15.90 -6.90 -0.72
C LYS A 141 -17.26 -6.48 -1.31
N SER A 142 -18.18 -5.98 -0.48
CA SER A 142 -19.46 -5.42 -0.94
C SER A 142 -19.26 -4.16 -1.77
N MET A 143 -18.31 -3.28 -1.38
CA MET A 143 -17.97 -2.08 -2.16
C MET A 143 -17.30 -2.42 -3.51
N ILE A 144 -16.52 -3.51 -3.59
CA ILE A 144 -16.00 -4.03 -4.87
C ILE A 144 -17.15 -4.49 -5.77
N GLU A 145 -18.16 -5.19 -5.23
CA GLU A 145 -19.34 -5.64 -5.98
C GLU A 145 -20.18 -4.48 -6.50
N SER A 146 -20.37 -3.44 -5.68
CA SER A 146 -21.09 -2.22 -6.07
C SER A 146 -20.26 -1.27 -6.95
N ARG A 147 -18.98 -1.58 -7.23
CA ARG A 147 -18.03 -0.77 -8.00
C ARG A 147 -17.70 0.57 -7.35
N GLU A 148 -17.78 0.65 -6.05
CA GLU A 148 -17.36 1.81 -5.25
C GLU A 148 -15.90 1.69 -4.78
N PHE A 149 -15.28 0.52 -4.91
CA PHE A 149 -13.90 0.23 -4.53
C PHE A 149 -13.09 -0.17 -5.76
N ILE A 150 -11.77 0.08 -5.74
CA ILE A 150 -10.86 -0.42 -6.78
C ILE A 150 -11.08 -1.93 -6.93
N PRO A 151 -11.19 -2.46 -8.17
CA PRO A 151 -11.62 -3.82 -8.43
C PRO A 151 -10.51 -4.86 -8.13
N TYR A 152 -10.04 -4.87 -6.89
CA TYR A 152 -9.19 -5.97 -6.42
C TYR A 152 -9.97 -7.28 -6.43
N ASP A 153 -9.25 -8.39 -6.61
CA ASP A 153 -9.85 -9.71 -6.36
C ASP A 153 -10.21 -9.84 -4.88
N LYS A 154 -11.38 -10.39 -4.59
CA LYS A 154 -11.86 -10.54 -3.21
C LYS A 154 -10.96 -11.44 -2.36
N SER A 155 -10.32 -12.43 -2.98
CA SER A 155 -9.34 -13.28 -2.31
C SER A 155 -8.11 -12.52 -1.87
N PHE A 156 -7.74 -11.45 -2.58
CA PHE A 156 -6.67 -10.54 -2.15
C PHE A 156 -7.07 -9.80 -0.86
N ILE A 157 -8.31 -9.30 -0.78
CA ILE A 157 -8.82 -8.68 0.45
C ILE A 157 -8.83 -9.67 1.61
N ASP A 158 -9.33 -10.89 1.38
CA ASP A 158 -9.34 -11.95 2.41
C ASP A 158 -7.91 -12.28 2.87
N MET A 159 -6.93 -12.31 1.95
CA MET A 159 -5.52 -12.54 2.27
C MET A 159 -4.93 -11.41 3.12
N LEU A 160 -5.22 -10.15 2.82
CA LEU A 160 -4.76 -9.00 3.64
C LEU A 160 -5.27 -9.13 5.08
N PHE A 161 -6.55 -9.41 5.25
CA PHE A 161 -7.16 -9.57 6.57
C PHE A 161 -6.68 -10.82 7.31
N PHE A 162 -6.39 -11.91 6.60
CA PHE A 162 -5.81 -13.12 7.18
C PHE A 162 -4.38 -12.86 7.67
N LEU A 163 -3.52 -12.28 6.82
CA LEU A 163 -2.09 -12.13 7.09
C LEU A 163 -1.77 -11.05 8.13
N ARG A 164 -2.70 -10.11 8.42
CA ARG A 164 -2.43 -9.01 9.38
C ARG A 164 -1.97 -9.48 10.75
N ASN A 165 -2.42 -10.67 11.19
CA ASN A 165 -2.11 -11.26 12.50
C ASN A 165 -1.31 -12.57 12.40
N HIS A 166 -0.76 -12.88 11.21
CA HIS A 166 -0.05 -14.14 10.97
C HIS A 166 1.39 -13.88 10.51
N ASN A 167 2.33 -14.47 11.21
CA ASN A 167 3.73 -14.49 10.80
C ASN A 167 3.99 -15.70 9.89
N GLY A 168 3.48 -15.64 8.66
CA GLY A 168 3.62 -16.71 7.66
C GLY A 168 2.28 -17.29 7.21
N LEU A 169 2.32 -18.41 6.46
CA LEU A 169 1.15 -18.97 5.78
C LEU A 169 0.43 -20.05 6.58
N HIS A 170 0.92 -20.43 7.73
CA HIS A 170 0.38 -21.53 8.52
C HIS A 170 -0.38 -21.01 9.74
N THR A 171 -1.50 -21.69 10.05
CA THR A 171 -2.36 -21.37 11.20
C THR A 171 -2.09 -22.24 12.43
N ARG A 172 -1.10 -23.15 12.37
CA ARG A 172 -0.76 -23.98 13.53
C ARG A 172 -0.14 -23.13 14.64
N GLU A 173 -0.51 -23.47 15.88
CA GLU A 173 0.18 -22.95 17.05
C GLU A 173 1.60 -23.54 17.08
N ASP A 174 2.59 -22.74 16.71
CA ASP A 174 4.00 -23.13 16.87
C ASP A 174 4.36 -23.10 18.35
N LYS A 175 4.37 -24.29 18.94
CA LYS A 175 4.67 -24.44 20.37
C LYS A 175 6.15 -24.33 20.71
N THR A 176 7.06 -24.20 19.74
CA THR A 176 8.51 -24.01 20.03
C THR A 176 9.32 -23.82 18.77
N PHE A 177 10.00 -22.71 18.66
CA PHE A 177 11.36 -22.61 18.12
C PHE A 177 12.23 -21.94 19.15
#